data_13e60d5ffe28b35fb34578bf4e59cf36
#
_entry.id   13e60d5ffe28b35fb34578bf4e59cf36
#
_cell.length_a   1.000
_cell.length_b   1.000
_cell.length_c   1.000
_cell.angle_alpha   90.00
_cell.angle_beta   90.00
_cell.angle_gamma   90.00
#
_symmetry.space_group_name_H-M   'P 1'
#
loop_
_entity.id
_entity.type
_entity.pdbx_description
1 polymer ?
#
loop_
_entity_poly.entity_id
_entity_poly.type
_entity_poly.pdbx_seq_one_letter_code
_entity_poly.pdbx_strand_id
1 'polypeptide(L)'
;MIEVTVYNYLNNALSVPVYTELPKEKPQRFVVLDKIGSSKENYLLSSTIAFQSYAESKYQAALLNEQVKEAIENMIVLDEISKVELNSDYNFTDTTTKEYRYQAVYEIYHY
;
A
#
# COMPACT_ATOMS: atom_id res chain seq x y z
N MET A 1 -12.48 -2.25 10.45
CA MET A 1 -12.39 -1.97 9.02
C MET A 1 -10.96 -2.21 8.54
N ILE A 2 -10.81 -2.99 7.49
CA ILE A 2 -9.47 -3.44 7.05
C ILE A 2 -8.55 -2.28 6.67
N GLU A 3 -9.08 -1.23 6.04
CA GLU A 3 -8.26 -0.07 5.65
C GLU A 3 -7.61 0.59 6.87
N VAL A 4 -8.35 0.70 7.97
CA VAL A 4 -7.84 1.30 9.20
C VAL A 4 -6.76 0.42 9.83
N THR A 5 -6.98 -0.89 9.83
CA THR A 5 -5.99 -1.85 10.34
C THR A 5 -4.68 -1.75 9.56
N VAL A 6 -4.76 -1.74 8.23
CA VAL A 6 -3.59 -1.64 7.36
C VAL A 6 -2.92 -0.28 7.51
N TYR A 7 -3.72 0.79 7.56
CA TYR A 7 -3.21 2.14 7.74
C TYR A 7 -2.39 2.27 9.04
N ASN A 8 -2.97 1.80 10.14
CA ASN A 8 -2.29 1.87 11.44
C ASN A 8 -1.01 1.05 11.46
N TYR A 9 -1.06 -0.13 10.87
CA TYR A 9 0.12 -1.00 10.77
C TYR A 9 1.24 -0.32 9.98
N LEU A 10 0.93 0.20 8.78
CA LEU A 10 1.94 0.84 7.94
C LEU A 10 2.50 2.11 8.56
N ASN A 11 1.64 2.88 9.22
CA ASN A 11 2.08 4.13 9.84
C ASN A 11 3.12 3.87 10.95
N ASN A 12 3.07 2.70 11.57
CA ASN A 12 4.07 2.28 12.56
C ASN A 12 5.27 1.59 11.93
N ALA A 13 5.07 0.89 10.82
CA ALA A 13 6.13 0.10 10.18
C ALA A 13 7.04 0.93 9.28
N LEU A 14 6.52 2.02 8.71
CA LEU A 14 7.27 2.86 7.76
C LEU A 14 7.72 4.16 8.43
N SER A 15 8.83 4.72 7.94
CA SER A 15 9.35 6.00 8.41
C SER A 15 8.75 7.19 7.67
N VAL A 16 7.96 6.94 6.63
CA VAL A 16 7.31 7.99 5.83
C VAL A 16 5.83 8.09 6.18
N PRO A 17 5.18 9.24 5.94
CA PRO A 17 3.75 9.37 6.17
C PRO A 17 2.92 8.46 5.27
N VAL A 18 1.80 7.97 5.80
CA VAL A 18 0.85 7.13 5.07
C VAL A 18 -0.49 7.85 5.07
N TYR A 19 -1.14 7.87 3.90
CA TYR A 19 -2.43 8.54 3.72
C TYR A 19 -3.43 7.59 3.07
N THR A 20 -4.71 7.86 3.28
CA THR A 20 -5.79 7.10 2.63
C THR A 20 -6.33 7.84 1.40
N GLU A 21 -5.87 9.05 1.17
CA GLU A 21 -6.15 9.82 -0.04
C GLU A 21 -4.99 10.78 -0.29
N LEU A 22 -4.87 11.29 -1.50
CA LEU A 22 -3.76 12.14 -1.87
C LEU A 22 -3.77 13.43 -1.05
N PRO A 23 -2.70 13.75 -0.31
CA PRO A 23 -2.67 14.95 0.51
C PRO A 23 -2.54 16.22 -0.33
N LYS A 24 -3.07 17.33 0.17
CA LYS A 24 -2.94 18.64 -0.49
C LYS A 24 -1.50 19.12 -0.46
N GLU A 25 -0.87 19.03 0.70
CA GLU A 25 0.55 19.35 0.86
C GLU A 25 1.31 18.06 0.85
N LYS A 26 2.05 17.82 -0.25
CA LYS A 26 2.73 16.54 -0.47
C LYS A 26 4.11 16.56 0.15
N PRO A 27 4.39 15.68 1.14
CA PRO A 27 5.76 15.46 1.60
C PRO A 27 6.63 14.96 0.45
N GLN A 28 7.94 14.99 0.64
CA GLN A 28 8.88 14.51 -0.36
C GLN A 28 8.68 13.02 -0.66
N ARG A 29 8.42 12.24 0.38
CA ARG A 29 8.15 10.79 0.27
C ARG A 29 6.94 10.45 1.11
N PHE A 30 6.03 9.71 0.53
CA PHE A 30 4.81 9.29 1.23
C PHE A 30 4.16 8.12 0.52
N VAL A 31 3.23 7.47 1.22
CA VAL A 31 2.49 6.33 0.69
C VAL A 31 1.00 6.64 0.77
N VAL A 32 0.27 6.30 -0.29
CA VAL A 32 -1.20 6.38 -0.30
C VAL A 32 -1.74 4.95 -0.43
N LEU A 33 -2.65 4.59 0.45
CA LEU A 33 -3.31 3.30 0.34
C LEU A 33 -4.74 3.51 -0.14
N ASP A 34 -5.16 2.66 -1.09
CA ASP A 34 -6.46 2.78 -1.73
C ASP A 34 -7.07 1.39 -1.89
N LYS A 35 -8.18 1.16 -1.19
CA LYS A 35 -8.92 -0.10 -1.31
C LYS A 35 -9.76 -0.05 -2.58
N ILE A 36 -9.42 -0.88 -3.56
CA ILE A 36 -10.04 -0.85 -4.87
C ILE A 36 -11.07 -1.96 -5.09
N GLY A 37 -11.20 -2.89 -4.15
CA GLY A 37 -12.19 -3.93 -4.24
C GLY A 37 -12.23 -4.80 -3.01
N SER A 38 -13.27 -5.63 -2.93
CA SER A 38 -13.40 -6.63 -1.87
C SER A 38 -14.24 -7.79 -2.38
N SER A 39 -14.04 -8.95 -1.78
CA SER A 39 -14.85 -10.12 -2.06
C SER A 39 -15.02 -10.95 -0.80
N LYS A 40 -16.01 -11.83 -0.82
CA LYS A 40 -16.28 -12.76 0.26
C LYS A 40 -16.60 -14.10 -0.35
N GLU A 41 -15.81 -15.12 0.00
CA GLU A 41 -15.99 -16.46 -0.51
C GLU A 41 -15.80 -17.44 0.65
N ASN A 42 -16.76 -18.34 0.84
CA ASN A 42 -16.73 -19.33 1.93
C ASN A 42 -16.45 -18.68 3.29
N TYR A 43 -17.11 -17.54 3.58
CA TYR A 43 -16.94 -16.74 4.79
C TYR A 43 -15.56 -16.10 4.96
N LEU A 44 -14.70 -16.20 3.94
CA LEU A 44 -13.41 -15.55 3.97
C LEU A 44 -13.48 -14.22 3.22
N LEU A 45 -13.17 -13.14 3.93
CA LEU A 45 -13.14 -11.80 3.35
C LEU A 45 -11.78 -11.55 2.70
N SER A 46 -11.79 -10.94 1.53
CA SER A 46 -10.56 -10.44 0.93
C SER A 46 -10.76 -9.01 0.47
N SER A 47 -9.71 -8.22 0.55
CA SER A 47 -9.71 -6.83 0.10
C SER A 47 -8.52 -6.62 -0.83
N THR A 48 -8.78 -5.99 -1.96
CA THR A 48 -7.74 -5.60 -2.91
C THR A 48 -7.33 -4.18 -2.58
N ILE A 49 -6.10 -4.00 -2.16
CA ILE A 49 -5.60 -2.69 -1.75
C ILE A 49 -4.37 -2.34 -2.59
N ALA A 50 -4.41 -1.14 -3.17
CA ALA A 50 -3.28 -0.58 -3.90
C ALA A 50 -2.46 0.30 -2.96
N PHE A 51 -1.14 0.14 -2.99
CA PHE A 51 -0.21 0.93 -2.20
C PHE A 51 0.64 1.73 -3.18
N GLN A 52 0.47 3.05 -3.18
CA GLN A 52 1.17 3.95 -4.07
C GLN A 52 2.30 4.62 -3.31
N SER A 53 3.53 4.40 -3.78
CA SER A 53 4.75 4.94 -3.15
C SER A 53 5.25 6.12 -3.96
N TYR A 54 5.17 7.32 -3.37
CA TYR A 54 5.58 8.58 -4.00
C TYR A 54 6.93 9.02 -3.47
N ALA A 55 7.79 9.50 -4.35
CA ALA A 55 9.08 10.04 -3.95
C ALA A 55 9.57 11.08 -4.96
N GLU A 56 10.71 11.70 -4.67
CA GLU A 56 11.28 12.78 -5.47
C GLU A 56 11.97 12.30 -6.73
N SER A 57 12.21 10.99 -6.86
CA SER A 57 12.83 10.41 -8.05
C SER A 57 12.29 9.01 -8.29
N LYS A 58 12.48 8.53 -9.51
CA LYS A 58 12.06 7.16 -9.87
C LYS A 58 12.76 6.11 -8.98
N TYR A 59 14.06 6.31 -8.74
CA TYR A 59 14.84 5.39 -7.89
C TYR A 59 14.29 5.35 -6.47
N GLN A 60 14.03 6.52 -5.89
CA GLN A 60 13.53 6.60 -4.52
C GLN A 60 12.10 6.06 -4.41
N ALA A 61 11.27 6.27 -5.42
CA ALA A 61 9.93 5.71 -5.46
C ALA A 61 9.98 4.18 -5.52
N ALA A 62 10.87 3.62 -6.34
CA ALA A 62 11.07 2.17 -6.43
C ALA A 62 11.59 1.60 -5.10
N LEU A 63 12.51 2.29 -4.46
CA LEU A 63 13.06 1.85 -3.17
C LEU A 63 11.99 1.87 -2.08
N LEU A 64 11.18 2.93 -2.03
CA LEU A 64 10.07 3.02 -1.09
C LEU A 64 9.05 1.90 -1.34
N ASN A 65 8.78 1.60 -2.61
CA ASN A 65 7.88 0.52 -2.99
C ASN A 65 8.36 -0.84 -2.44
N GLU A 66 9.67 -1.11 -2.48
CA GLU A 66 10.23 -2.33 -1.91
C GLU A 66 10.04 -2.37 -0.40
N GLN A 67 10.21 -1.24 0.29
CA GLN A 67 9.99 -1.14 1.73
C GLN A 67 8.52 -1.39 2.08
N VAL A 68 7.60 -0.85 1.29
CA VAL A 68 6.16 -1.07 1.47
C VAL A 68 5.82 -2.53 1.29
N LYS A 69 6.34 -3.18 0.24
CA LYS A 69 6.07 -4.59 -0.01
C LYS A 69 6.57 -5.46 1.14
N GLU A 70 7.76 -5.19 1.65
CA GLU A 70 8.29 -5.93 2.79
C GLU A 70 7.40 -5.76 4.03
N ALA A 71 6.96 -4.52 4.31
CA ALA A 71 6.09 -4.25 5.44
C ALA A 71 4.75 -4.99 5.30
N ILE A 72 4.14 -4.95 4.10
CA ILE A 72 2.85 -5.62 3.86
C ILE A 72 2.99 -7.13 4.01
N GLU A 73 4.07 -7.71 3.52
CA GLU A 73 4.29 -9.15 3.63
C GLU A 73 4.49 -9.58 5.08
N ASN A 74 5.08 -8.73 5.90
CA ASN A 74 5.25 -8.99 7.33
C ASN A 74 3.97 -8.75 8.14
N MET A 75 2.95 -8.15 7.53
CA MET A 75 1.67 -7.86 8.20
C MET A 75 0.91 -9.13 8.59
N ILE A 76 1.30 -10.27 8.05
CA ILE A 76 0.70 -11.57 8.38
C ILE A 76 0.80 -11.90 9.87
N VAL A 77 1.67 -11.21 10.63
CA VAL A 77 1.77 -11.41 12.09
C VAL A 77 0.54 -10.90 12.84
N LEU A 78 -0.28 -10.05 12.21
CA LEU A 78 -1.50 -9.55 12.85
C LEU A 78 -2.57 -10.63 12.85
N ASP A 79 -3.27 -10.76 13.98
CA ASP A 79 -4.30 -11.79 14.16
C ASP A 79 -5.46 -11.63 13.17
N GLU A 80 -5.76 -10.39 12.76
CA GLU A 80 -6.84 -10.09 11.82
C GLU A 80 -6.53 -10.54 10.39
N ILE A 81 -5.26 -10.76 10.07
CA ILE A 81 -4.81 -11.07 8.71
C ILE A 81 -4.52 -12.55 8.58
N SER A 82 -5.18 -13.21 7.63
CA SER A 82 -4.97 -14.65 7.41
C SER A 82 -4.03 -14.94 6.25
N LYS A 83 -3.96 -14.04 5.25
CA LYS A 83 -3.12 -14.23 4.07
C LYS A 83 -2.87 -12.91 3.39
N VAL A 84 -1.67 -12.74 2.84
CA VAL A 84 -1.30 -11.59 2.02
C VAL A 84 -0.72 -12.11 0.72
N GLU A 85 -1.23 -11.64 -0.42
CA GLU A 85 -0.83 -12.14 -1.74
C GLU A 85 -0.61 -10.98 -2.69
N LEU A 86 0.58 -10.89 -3.27
CA LEU A 86 0.90 -9.85 -4.24
C LEU A 86 0.15 -10.12 -5.54
N ASN A 87 -0.63 -9.14 -6.00
CA ASN A 87 -1.36 -9.20 -7.25
C ASN A 87 -0.53 -8.60 -8.40
N SER A 88 -0.02 -7.37 -8.20
CA SER A 88 0.76 -6.70 -9.23
C SER A 88 1.67 -5.65 -8.60
N ASP A 89 2.71 -5.28 -9.33
CA ASP A 89 3.74 -4.35 -8.87
C ASP A 89 4.35 -3.70 -10.10
N TYR A 90 4.19 -2.38 -10.24
CA TYR A 90 4.64 -1.69 -11.44
C TYR A 90 4.90 -0.21 -11.21
N ASN A 91 5.65 0.39 -12.14
CA ASN A 91 5.91 1.82 -12.17
C ASN A 91 4.63 2.52 -12.65
N PHE A 92 4.12 3.42 -11.81
CA PHE A 92 2.86 4.14 -12.06
C PHE A 92 3.10 5.64 -12.16
N THR A 93 4.31 6.05 -12.52
CA THR A 93 4.69 7.46 -12.61
C THR A 93 3.83 8.21 -13.63
N ASP A 94 3.33 9.38 -13.23
CA ASP A 94 2.67 10.29 -14.13
C ASP A 94 3.74 11.08 -14.89
N THR A 95 3.93 10.77 -16.15
CA THR A 95 4.97 11.38 -16.98
C THR A 95 4.67 12.84 -17.32
N THR A 96 3.40 13.25 -17.24
CA THR A 96 2.99 14.63 -17.53
C THR A 96 3.37 15.56 -16.39
N THR A 97 3.10 15.17 -15.15
CA THR A 97 3.40 15.97 -13.97
C THR A 97 4.73 15.60 -13.32
N LYS A 98 5.37 14.52 -13.78
CA LYS A 98 6.60 13.96 -13.21
C LYS A 98 6.43 13.58 -11.72
N GLU A 99 5.24 13.13 -11.37
CA GLU A 99 5.00 12.53 -10.06
C GLU A 99 5.51 11.10 -10.10
N TYR A 100 6.69 10.89 -9.53
CA TYR A 100 7.30 9.55 -9.49
C TYR A 100 6.60 8.70 -8.46
N ARG A 101 6.01 7.60 -8.92
CA ARG A 101 5.33 6.67 -8.03
C ARG A 101 5.36 5.26 -8.56
N TYR A 102 5.41 4.30 -7.63
CA TYR A 102 5.22 2.88 -7.91
C TYR A 102 3.93 2.45 -7.25
N GLN A 103 3.31 1.42 -7.79
CA GLN A 103 2.09 0.87 -7.22
C GLN A 103 2.23 -0.63 -7.05
N ALA A 104 2.01 -1.10 -5.82
CA ALA A 104 1.90 -2.52 -5.52
C ALA A 104 0.45 -2.79 -5.12
N VAL A 105 -0.16 -3.81 -5.71
CA VAL A 105 -1.53 -4.20 -5.42
C VAL A 105 -1.51 -5.55 -4.73
N TYR A 106 -2.16 -5.63 -3.57
CA TYR A 106 -2.22 -6.84 -2.77
C TYR A 106 -3.65 -7.28 -2.54
N GLU A 107 -3.84 -8.61 -2.54
CA GLU A 107 -5.04 -9.23 -2.00
C GLU A 107 -4.76 -9.52 -0.53
N ILE A 108 -5.56 -8.96 0.36
CA ILE A 108 -5.41 -9.15 1.80
C ILE A 108 -6.63 -9.92 2.31
N TYR A 109 -6.38 -11.13 2.82
CA TYR A 109 -7.41 -11.99 3.37
C TYR A 109 -7.47 -11.75 4.88
N HIS A 110 -8.66 -11.49 5.40
CA HIS A 110 -8.82 -11.07 6.78
C HIS A 110 -10.14 -11.56 7.34
N TYR A 111 -10.24 -11.53 8.65
CA TYR A 111 -11.44 -11.96 9.36
C TYR A 111 -12.47 -10.86 9.53
#